data_3f8bea31fcf9d4b4af7d2ff4c7bbe3dc
#
_entry.id   3f8bea31fcf9d4b4af7d2ff4c7bbe3dc
#
_cell.length_a   1.000
_cell.length_b   1.000
_cell.length_c   1.000
_cell.angle_alpha   90.00
_cell.angle_beta   90.00
_cell.angle_gamma   90.00
#
_symmetry.space_group_name_H-M   'P 1'
#
loop_
_entity.id
_entity.type
_entity.pdbx_description
1 polymer ?
#
loop_
_entity_poly.entity_id
_entity_poly.type
_entity_poly.pdbx_seq_one_letter_code
_entity_poly.pdbx_strand_id
1 'polypeptide(L)'
;MDITVSELKQLAQGTYEIIDIRNEEEIAHGTMPGAILLQPEEILTSDKIDRSKKLVICCQRGQLSRDVADMLTEQGLDAVNLSGGYIDWLLTDIKQTAAADKAKEVETSIRKKFHKKIWCQFTKAVRTYELVKPGDKIAVCISGGKDSMLMAKLFQELKLHNKFPFEVKFLVMDPGYSPANRKVIEENAKILNIPITIFESDIFDSVY
;
A
#
# COMPACT_ATOMS: atom_id res chain seq x y z
N MET A 1 -0.67 -22.36 -10.72
CA MET A 1 -0.72 -20.90 -10.98
C MET A 1 -0.18 -20.16 -9.77
N ASP A 2 0.53 -19.02 -9.97
CA ASP A 2 1.12 -18.24 -8.87
C ASP A 2 0.39 -16.92 -8.67
N ILE A 3 0.33 -16.45 -7.41
CA ILE A 3 -0.12 -15.11 -7.02
C ILE A 3 0.97 -14.44 -6.19
N THR A 4 1.21 -13.16 -6.44
CA THR A 4 2.15 -12.36 -5.64
C THR A 4 1.48 -11.83 -4.36
N VAL A 5 2.28 -11.39 -3.38
CA VAL A 5 1.75 -10.73 -2.16
C VAL A 5 0.95 -9.47 -2.50
N SER A 6 1.33 -8.74 -3.55
CA SER A 6 0.61 -7.53 -3.98
C SER A 6 -0.76 -7.86 -4.57
N GLU A 7 -0.86 -8.90 -5.37
CA GLU A 7 -2.13 -9.38 -5.94
C GLU A 7 -3.02 -9.99 -4.86
N LEU A 8 -2.45 -10.77 -3.92
CA LEU A 8 -3.20 -11.30 -2.77
C LEU A 8 -3.90 -10.17 -1.98
N LYS A 9 -3.19 -9.07 -1.73
CA LYS A 9 -3.75 -7.90 -1.01
C LYS A 9 -4.84 -7.15 -1.80
N GLN A 10 -5.00 -7.40 -3.10
CA GLN A 10 -6.06 -6.81 -3.92
C GLN A 10 -7.31 -7.71 -4.00
N LEU A 11 -7.23 -8.96 -3.57
CA LEU A 11 -8.39 -9.83 -3.54
C LEU A 11 -9.42 -9.32 -2.52
N ALA A 12 -10.70 -9.44 -2.87
CA ALA A 12 -11.79 -9.06 -1.98
C ALA A 12 -11.82 -9.99 -0.75
N GLN A 13 -11.96 -9.42 0.44
CA GLN A 13 -12.07 -10.20 1.66
C GLN A 13 -13.25 -11.17 1.59
N GLY A 14 -13.03 -12.40 2.04
CA GLY A 14 -14.04 -13.46 2.03
C GLY A 14 -14.11 -14.27 0.73
N THR A 15 -13.44 -13.88 -0.35
CA THR A 15 -13.40 -14.63 -1.61
C THR A 15 -12.28 -15.66 -1.68
N TYR A 16 -11.37 -15.65 -0.73
CA TYR A 16 -10.23 -16.57 -0.65
C TYR A 16 -9.96 -17.00 0.78
N GLU A 17 -9.19 -18.05 0.93
CA GLU A 17 -8.64 -18.54 2.19
C GLU A 17 -7.14 -18.79 2.01
N ILE A 18 -6.35 -18.47 3.04
CA ILE A 18 -4.91 -18.71 3.07
C ILE A 18 -4.66 -20.00 3.83
N ILE A 19 -3.99 -20.93 3.20
CA ILE A 19 -3.60 -22.21 3.81
C ILE A 19 -2.10 -22.19 4.02
N ASP A 20 -1.67 -22.15 5.28
CA ASP A 20 -0.26 -22.18 5.64
C ASP A 20 0.16 -23.62 5.94
N ILE A 21 1.01 -24.18 5.07
CA ILE A 21 1.47 -25.57 5.11
C ILE A 21 2.83 -25.72 5.78
N ARG A 22 3.32 -24.71 6.48
CA ARG A 22 4.58 -24.75 7.22
C ARG A 22 4.46 -25.65 8.44
N ASN A 23 5.61 -26.14 8.91
CA ASN A 23 5.66 -26.95 10.14
C ASN A 23 5.48 -26.08 11.41
N GLU A 24 5.28 -26.73 12.55
CA GLU A 24 5.03 -26.05 13.84
C GLU A 24 6.20 -25.15 14.27
N GLU A 25 7.44 -25.53 14.00
CA GLU A 25 8.62 -24.74 14.35
C GLU A 25 8.66 -23.42 13.55
N GLU A 26 8.34 -23.47 12.27
CA GLU A 26 8.28 -22.29 11.40
C GLU A 26 7.10 -21.38 11.78
N ILE A 27 5.95 -21.94 12.13
CA ILE A 27 4.75 -21.24 12.56
C ILE A 27 4.91 -20.57 13.93
N ALA A 28 5.72 -21.15 14.83
CA ALA A 28 6.01 -20.56 16.14
C ALA A 28 6.58 -19.14 16.06
N HIS A 29 7.21 -18.77 14.95
CA HIS A 29 7.73 -17.43 14.68
C HIS A 29 6.69 -16.47 14.05
N GLY A 30 5.45 -16.90 13.92
CA GLY A 30 4.33 -16.13 13.38
C GLY A 30 3.79 -16.69 12.06
N THR A 31 2.56 -16.27 11.74
CA THR A 31 1.86 -16.65 10.51
C THR A 31 1.10 -15.46 9.93
N MET A 32 0.56 -15.61 8.72
CA MET A 32 -0.29 -14.57 8.12
C MET A 32 -1.63 -14.47 8.87
N PRO A 33 -2.14 -13.26 9.11
CA PRO A 33 -3.43 -13.08 9.76
C PRO A 33 -4.55 -13.82 9.02
N GLY A 34 -5.31 -14.64 9.75
CA GLY A 34 -6.41 -15.42 9.18
C GLY A 34 -6.00 -16.65 8.38
N ALA A 35 -4.72 -17.02 8.35
CA ALA A 35 -4.28 -18.25 7.71
C ALA A 35 -4.77 -19.48 8.50
N ILE A 36 -5.22 -20.48 7.76
CA ILE A 36 -5.59 -21.81 8.29
C ILE A 36 -4.33 -22.68 8.22
N LEU A 37 -3.95 -23.24 9.37
CA LEU A 37 -2.76 -24.08 9.48
C LEU A 37 -3.15 -25.54 9.21
N LEU A 38 -2.66 -26.10 8.13
CA LEU A 38 -2.92 -27.48 7.72
C LEU A 38 -1.67 -28.08 7.07
N GLN A 39 -1.40 -29.36 7.34
CA GLN A 39 -0.42 -30.07 6.53
C GLN A 39 -1.00 -30.41 5.15
N PRO A 40 -0.18 -30.57 4.10
CA PRO A 40 -0.66 -30.83 2.74
C PRO A 40 -1.65 -31.99 2.64
N GLU A 41 -1.44 -33.05 3.44
CA GLU A 41 -2.25 -34.28 3.43
C GLU A 41 -3.65 -34.03 4.02
N GLU A 42 -3.79 -33.01 4.86
CA GLU A 42 -5.04 -32.70 5.56
C GLU A 42 -5.99 -31.83 4.72
N ILE A 43 -5.47 -31.12 3.71
CA ILE A 43 -6.24 -30.09 2.98
C ILE A 43 -7.49 -30.66 2.33
N LEU A 44 -7.39 -31.86 1.72
CA LEU A 44 -8.50 -32.48 1.02
C LEU A 44 -9.62 -32.99 1.94
N THR A 45 -9.29 -33.33 3.16
CA THR A 45 -10.23 -33.94 4.12
C THR A 45 -10.70 -33.00 5.21
N SER A 46 -10.03 -31.86 5.38
CA SER A 46 -10.34 -30.90 6.44
C SER A 46 -11.66 -30.19 6.23
N ASP A 47 -12.44 -30.07 7.28
CA ASP A 47 -13.67 -29.28 7.34
C ASP A 47 -13.41 -27.79 7.64
N LYS A 48 -12.14 -27.42 7.86
CA LYS A 48 -11.74 -26.04 8.20
C LYS A 48 -11.71 -25.10 7.00
N ILE A 49 -11.72 -25.63 5.78
CA ILE A 49 -11.60 -24.83 4.55
C ILE A 49 -12.92 -24.83 3.76
N ASP A 50 -13.21 -23.67 3.18
CA ASP A 50 -14.31 -23.51 2.24
C ASP A 50 -13.80 -23.74 0.80
N ARG A 51 -14.07 -24.92 0.26
CA ARG A 51 -13.63 -25.35 -1.08
C ARG A 51 -14.31 -24.61 -2.22
N SER A 52 -15.31 -23.78 -1.94
CA SER A 52 -15.91 -22.90 -2.95
C SER A 52 -15.13 -21.61 -3.18
N LYS A 53 -14.17 -21.30 -2.30
CA LYS A 53 -13.30 -20.14 -2.39
C LYS A 53 -11.98 -20.48 -3.05
N LYS A 54 -11.27 -19.41 -3.46
CA LYS A 54 -9.87 -19.53 -3.90
C LYS A 54 -8.96 -19.89 -2.72
N LEU A 55 -8.20 -20.97 -2.85
CA LEU A 55 -7.25 -21.42 -1.84
C LEU A 55 -5.85 -20.88 -2.19
N VAL A 56 -5.31 -20.02 -1.35
CA VAL A 56 -3.95 -19.50 -1.50
C VAL A 56 -3.02 -20.30 -0.61
N ILE A 57 -2.23 -21.16 -1.22
CA ILE A 57 -1.31 -22.05 -0.52
C ILE A 57 0.00 -21.32 -0.24
N CYS A 58 0.43 -21.35 1.02
CA CYS A 58 1.64 -20.68 1.49
C CYS A 58 2.56 -21.66 2.21
N CYS A 59 3.82 -21.67 1.80
CA CYS A 59 4.91 -22.26 2.58
C CYS A 59 5.97 -21.21 2.88
N GLN A 60 7.15 -21.61 3.39
CA GLN A 60 8.20 -20.65 3.77
C GLN A 60 8.67 -19.77 2.60
N ARG A 61 8.90 -20.33 1.40
CA ARG A 61 9.49 -19.65 0.23
C ARG A 61 8.71 -19.79 -1.07
N GLY A 62 7.52 -20.38 -1.06
CA GLY A 62 6.68 -20.54 -2.25
C GLY A 62 7.10 -21.70 -3.17
N GLN A 63 7.97 -22.61 -2.74
CA GLN A 63 8.39 -23.78 -3.53
C GLN A 63 7.47 -24.98 -3.28
N LEU A 64 7.41 -25.47 -2.05
CA LEU A 64 6.55 -26.60 -1.68
C LEU A 64 5.06 -26.29 -1.93
N SER A 65 4.62 -25.05 -1.64
CA SER A 65 3.24 -24.63 -1.86
C SER A 65 2.83 -24.61 -3.33
N ARG A 66 3.78 -24.51 -4.26
CA ARG A 66 3.49 -24.62 -5.69
C ARG A 66 3.05 -26.04 -6.05
N ASP A 67 3.82 -27.02 -5.64
CA ASP A 67 3.50 -28.43 -5.91
C ASP A 67 2.16 -28.83 -5.31
N VAL A 68 1.88 -28.34 -4.09
CA VAL A 68 0.60 -28.56 -3.40
C VAL A 68 -0.56 -27.85 -4.13
N ALA A 69 -0.38 -26.60 -4.57
CA ALA A 69 -1.42 -25.87 -5.31
C ALA A 69 -1.72 -26.52 -6.66
N ASP A 70 -0.71 -27.03 -7.37
CA ASP A 70 -0.89 -27.73 -8.63
C ASP A 70 -1.65 -29.06 -8.43
N MET A 71 -1.29 -29.83 -7.39
CA MET A 71 -2.00 -31.05 -7.01
C MET A 71 -3.50 -30.79 -6.67
N LEU A 72 -3.78 -29.72 -5.91
CA LEU A 72 -5.15 -29.35 -5.56
C LEU A 72 -5.95 -28.90 -6.78
N THR A 73 -5.30 -28.20 -7.72
CA THR A 73 -5.93 -27.77 -8.98
C THR A 73 -6.28 -29.00 -9.87
N GLU A 74 -5.44 -30.01 -9.93
CA GLU A 74 -5.71 -31.27 -10.62
C GLU A 74 -6.93 -32.00 -10.03
N GLN A 75 -7.22 -31.77 -8.75
CA GLN A 75 -8.41 -32.31 -8.07
C GLN A 75 -9.64 -31.41 -8.16
N GLY A 76 -9.58 -30.36 -8.98
CA GLY A 76 -10.73 -29.49 -9.26
C GLY A 76 -10.96 -28.34 -8.28
N LEU A 77 -10.00 -28.06 -7.39
CA LEU A 77 -10.05 -26.91 -6.47
C LEU A 77 -9.43 -25.68 -7.13
N ASP A 78 -9.97 -24.49 -6.83
CA ASP A 78 -9.33 -23.22 -7.24
C ASP A 78 -8.18 -22.90 -6.28
N ALA A 79 -7.01 -23.49 -6.55
CA ALA A 79 -5.83 -23.35 -5.73
C ALA A 79 -4.70 -22.60 -6.47
N VAL A 80 -4.02 -21.70 -5.73
CA VAL A 80 -2.88 -20.92 -6.26
C VAL A 80 -1.74 -20.89 -5.25
N ASN A 81 -0.52 -20.84 -5.73
CA ASN A 81 0.67 -20.70 -4.91
C ASN A 81 0.95 -19.24 -4.57
N LEU A 82 1.24 -18.93 -3.30
CA LEU A 82 1.79 -17.64 -2.92
C LEU A 82 3.28 -17.58 -3.28
N SER A 83 3.60 -16.85 -4.34
CA SER A 83 4.98 -16.67 -4.79
C SER A 83 5.82 -15.99 -3.72
N GLY A 84 7.03 -16.53 -3.45
CA GLY A 84 7.91 -16.07 -2.36
C GLY A 84 7.47 -16.49 -0.96
N GLY A 85 6.26 -17.03 -0.81
CA GLY A 85 5.73 -17.58 0.44
C GLY A 85 5.63 -16.61 1.60
N TYR A 86 5.70 -17.13 2.81
CA TYR A 86 5.62 -16.35 4.05
C TYR A 86 6.74 -15.30 4.17
N ILE A 87 7.95 -15.59 3.69
CA ILE A 87 9.07 -14.64 3.76
C ILE A 87 8.76 -13.37 2.98
N ASP A 88 8.28 -13.49 1.75
CA ASP A 88 7.94 -12.32 0.91
C ASP A 88 6.77 -11.53 1.49
N TRP A 89 5.78 -12.24 2.04
CA TRP A 89 4.68 -11.60 2.75
C TRP A 89 5.20 -10.81 3.97
N LEU A 90 6.03 -11.43 4.83
CA LEU A 90 6.59 -10.79 6.03
C LEU A 90 7.42 -9.55 5.69
N LEU A 91 8.30 -9.65 4.70
CA LEU A 91 9.12 -8.52 4.25
C LEU A 91 8.25 -7.36 3.70
N THR A 92 7.19 -7.70 2.97
CA THR A 92 6.25 -6.72 2.45
C THR A 92 5.45 -6.05 3.57
N ASP A 93 5.04 -6.83 4.57
CA ASP A 93 4.29 -6.32 5.72
C ASP A 93 5.15 -5.42 6.60
N ILE A 94 6.38 -5.81 6.91
CA ILE A 94 7.35 -4.96 7.64
C ILE A 94 7.59 -3.64 6.91
N LYS A 95 7.79 -3.66 5.59
CA LYS A 95 7.98 -2.43 4.79
C LYS A 95 6.76 -1.51 4.83
N GLN A 96 5.56 -2.07 4.77
CA GLN A 96 4.31 -1.29 4.81
C GLN A 96 4.07 -0.69 6.20
N THR A 97 4.32 -1.46 7.26
CA THR A 97 4.19 -0.98 8.65
C THR A 97 5.19 0.14 8.91
N ALA A 98 6.46 -0.04 8.53
CA ALA A 98 7.49 0.99 8.69
C ALA A 98 7.15 2.28 7.91
N ALA A 99 6.57 2.17 6.71
CA ALA A 99 6.12 3.33 5.94
C ALA A 99 4.94 4.03 6.61
N ALA A 100 3.97 3.28 7.15
CA ALA A 100 2.83 3.84 7.88
C ALA A 100 3.28 4.56 9.16
N ASP A 101 4.21 4.00 9.90
CA ASP A 101 4.80 4.62 11.09
C ASP A 101 5.55 5.90 10.74
N LYS A 102 6.30 5.91 9.63
CA LYS A 102 7.00 7.11 9.14
C LYS A 102 6.05 8.23 8.73
N ALA A 103 4.98 7.92 8.03
CA ALA A 103 3.94 8.89 7.68
C ALA A 103 3.33 9.52 8.93
N LYS A 104 2.98 8.70 9.93
CA LYS A 104 2.41 9.13 11.21
C LYS A 104 3.39 9.97 12.04
N GLU A 105 4.69 9.63 12.00
CA GLU A 105 5.75 10.44 12.63
C GLU A 105 5.80 11.85 12.01
N VAL A 106 5.76 11.95 10.67
CA VAL A 106 5.75 13.23 9.96
C VAL A 106 4.51 14.06 10.31
N GLU A 107 3.32 13.47 10.30
CA GLU A 107 2.06 14.11 10.70
C GLU A 107 2.12 14.64 12.14
N THR A 108 2.64 13.82 13.04
CA THR A 108 2.83 14.22 14.46
C THR A 108 3.83 15.36 14.58
N SER A 109 4.91 15.34 13.81
CA SER A 109 5.90 16.41 13.75
C SER A 109 5.30 17.74 13.30
N ILE A 110 4.47 17.73 12.25
CA ILE A 110 3.76 18.94 11.77
C ILE A 110 2.86 19.49 12.86
N ARG A 111 2.07 18.65 13.51
CA ARG A 111 1.08 19.05 14.54
C ARG A 111 1.69 19.45 15.88
N LYS A 112 2.87 18.91 16.24
CA LYS A 112 3.52 19.20 17.54
C LYS A 112 4.78 20.05 17.38
N LYS A 113 5.87 19.45 16.84
CA LYS A 113 7.19 20.09 16.80
C LYS A 113 7.21 21.34 15.92
N PHE A 114 6.55 21.32 14.78
CA PHE A 114 6.52 22.41 13.81
C PHE A 114 5.19 23.17 13.79
N HIS A 115 4.33 22.97 14.80
CA HIS A 115 3.02 23.56 14.86
C HIS A 115 3.05 25.10 14.68
N LYS A 116 3.83 25.81 15.48
CA LYS A 116 3.90 27.29 15.40
C LYS A 116 4.60 27.79 14.12
N LYS A 117 5.66 27.08 13.69
CA LYS A 117 6.51 27.53 12.57
C LYS A 117 5.95 27.21 11.21
N ILE A 118 5.22 26.11 11.06
CA ILE A 118 4.70 25.64 9.78
C ILE A 118 3.18 25.61 9.79
N TRP A 119 2.55 24.79 10.65
CA TRP A 119 1.10 24.57 10.62
C TRP A 119 0.30 25.85 10.85
N CYS A 120 0.62 26.62 11.89
CA CYS A 120 -0.08 27.86 12.16
C CYS A 120 0.09 28.91 11.04
N GLN A 121 1.26 29.00 10.44
CA GLN A 121 1.50 29.94 9.35
C GLN A 121 0.74 29.54 8.09
N PHE A 122 0.75 28.25 7.75
CA PHE A 122 -0.01 27.71 6.63
C PHE A 122 -1.52 27.94 6.81
N THR A 123 -2.09 27.54 7.95
CA THR A 123 -3.52 27.71 8.21
C THR A 123 -3.94 29.17 8.33
N LYS A 124 -3.04 30.05 8.83
CA LYS A 124 -3.26 31.50 8.84
C LYS A 124 -3.34 32.03 7.39
N ALA A 125 -2.41 31.65 6.52
CA ALA A 125 -2.43 32.06 5.12
C ALA A 125 -3.70 31.57 4.41
N VAL A 126 -4.04 30.28 4.54
CA VAL A 126 -5.24 29.70 3.96
C VAL A 126 -6.49 30.51 4.36
N ARG A 127 -6.60 30.91 5.61
CA ARG A 127 -7.74 31.65 6.13
C ARG A 127 -7.72 33.14 5.74
N THR A 128 -6.56 33.78 5.85
CA THR A 128 -6.44 35.24 5.57
C THR A 128 -6.69 35.56 4.12
N TYR A 129 -6.23 34.67 3.21
CA TYR A 129 -6.37 34.87 1.78
C TYR A 129 -7.54 34.06 1.16
N GLU A 130 -8.35 33.41 2.00
CA GLU A 130 -9.48 32.58 1.56
C GLU A 130 -9.09 31.57 0.47
N LEU A 131 -7.93 30.93 0.65
CA LEU A 131 -7.35 30.02 -0.38
C LEU A 131 -8.13 28.73 -0.53
N VAL A 132 -8.97 28.38 0.44
CA VAL A 132 -9.79 27.15 0.43
C VAL A 132 -11.20 27.50 0.90
N LYS A 133 -12.20 27.17 0.08
CA LYS A 133 -13.63 27.38 0.34
C LYS A 133 -14.40 26.07 0.41
N PRO A 134 -15.62 26.06 0.99
CA PRO A 134 -16.46 24.87 0.96
C PRO A 134 -16.74 24.40 -0.46
N GLY A 135 -16.53 23.10 -0.72
CA GLY A 135 -16.75 22.48 -2.03
C GLY A 135 -15.64 22.66 -3.06
N ASP A 136 -14.54 23.32 -2.71
CA ASP A 136 -13.41 23.48 -3.63
C ASP A 136 -12.78 22.14 -4.03
N LYS A 137 -12.26 22.09 -5.27
CA LYS A 137 -11.46 21.01 -5.81
C LYS A 137 -10.04 21.52 -6.02
N ILE A 138 -9.12 21.09 -5.17
CA ILE A 138 -7.76 21.58 -5.12
C ILE A 138 -6.81 20.55 -5.71
N ALA A 139 -5.96 20.97 -6.63
CA ALA A 139 -4.84 20.18 -7.13
C ALA A 139 -3.55 20.66 -6.48
N VAL A 140 -2.87 19.76 -5.75
CA VAL A 140 -1.53 20.03 -5.22
C VAL A 140 -0.52 19.39 -6.15
N CYS A 141 0.26 20.22 -6.85
CA CYS A 141 1.28 19.75 -7.77
C CYS A 141 2.56 19.37 -7.02
N ILE A 142 3.07 18.18 -7.29
CA ILE A 142 4.24 17.59 -6.66
C ILE A 142 5.38 17.50 -7.68
N SER A 143 6.46 18.20 -7.43
CA SER A 143 7.68 18.15 -8.22
C SER A 143 8.72 17.13 -7.73
N GLY A 144 8.40 16.39 -6.66
CA GLY A 144 9.33 15.48 -5.99
C GLY A 144 10.27 16.14 -4.97
N GLY A 145 10.36 17.48 -4.95
CA GLY A 145 11.16 18.21 -3.96
C GLY A 145 10.49 18.25 -2.57
N LYS A 146 11.31 18.51 -1.55
CA LYS A 146 10.88 18.55 -0.13
C LYS A 146 9.70 19.51 0.12
N ASP A 147 9.69 20.65 -0.58
CA ASP A 147 8.69 21.70 -0.35
C ASP A 147 7.31 21.28 -0.91
N SER A 148 7.28 20.66 -2.09
CA SER A 148 6.04 20.12 -2.68
C SER A 148 5.49 18.94 -1.88
N MET A 149 6.35 18.08 -1.35
CA MET A 149 5.94 16.97 -0.45
C MET A 149 5.41 17.51 0.88
N LEU A 150 6.05 18.53 1.46
CA LEU A 150 5.54 19.20 2.66
C LEU A 150 4.18 19.85 2.41
N MET A 151 4.01 20.54 1.27
CA MET A 151 2.73 21.14 0.87
C MET A 151 1.63 20.07 0.78
N ALA A 152 1.93 18.93 0.17
CA ALA A 152 0.99 17.82 0.08
C ALA A 152 0.55 17.31 1.48
N LYS A 153 1.51 17.15 2.41
CA LYS A 153 1.19 16.74 3.80
C LYS A 153 0.36 17.80 4.52
N LEU A 154 0.64 19.08 4.34
CA LEU A 154 -0.15 20.17 4.94
C LEU A 154 -1.60 20.18 4.43
N PHE A 155 -1.82 19.92 3.13
CA PHE A 155 -3.17 19.80 2.58
C PHE A 155 -3.89 18.52 3.03
N GLN A 156 -3.18 17.39 3.22
CA GLN A 156 -3.76 16.20 3.85
C GLN A 156 -4.23 16.49 5.27
N GLU A 157 -3.38 17.10 6.08
CA GLU A 157 -3.72 17.51 7.46
C GLU A 157 -4.88 18.53 7.49
N LEU A 158 -4.87 19.49 6.58
CA LEU A 158 -5.95 20.47 6.44
C LEU A 158 -7.28 19.77 6.16
N LYS A 159 -7.30 18.84 5.21
CA LYS A 159 -8.50 18.07 4.85
C LYS A 159 -9.07 17.30 6.04
N LEU A 160 -8.21 16.71 6.89
CA LEU A 160 -8.62 15.95 8.07
C LEU A 160 -9.20 16.83 9.19
N HIS A 161 -8.72 18.07 9.31
CA HIS A 161 -9.03 18.95 10.45
C HIS A 161 -9.86 20.19 10.08
N ASN A 162 -10.24 20.35 8.82
CA ASN A 162 -11.02 21.50 8.40
C ASN A 162 -12.50 21.38 8.80
N LYS A 163 -13.16 22.52 8.97
CA LYS A 163 -14.55 22.60 9.42
C LYS A 163 -15.57 22.36 8.30
N PHE A 164 -15.16 22.42 7.05
CA PHE A 164 -16.01 22.22 5.88
C PHE A 164 -15.34 21.28 4.87
N PRO A 165 -16.10 20.56 4.05
CA PRO A 165 -15.57 19.63 3.09
C PRO A 165 -14.97 20.35 1.88
N PHE A 166 -13.87 19.82 1.34
CA PHE A 166 -13.26 20.16 0.07
C PHE A 166 -12.51 18.92 -0.46
N GLU A 167 -12.26 18.89 -1.76
CA GLU A 167 -11.51 17.81 -2.40
C GLU A 167 -10.06 18.20 -2.63
N VAL A 168 -9.15 17.25 -2.43
CA VAL A 168 -7.72 17.42 -2.75
C VAL A 168 -7.26 16.25 -3.62
N LYS A 169 -6.58 16.57 -4.71
CA LYS A 169 -5.82 15.61 -5.53
C LYS A 169 -4.35 16.01 -5.55
N PHE A 170 -3.48 15.01 -5.53
CA PHE A 170 -2.03 15.19 -5.57
C PHE A 170 -1.53 14.75 -6.93
N LEU A 171 -1.03 15.69 -7.71
CA LEU A 171 -0.68 15.48 -9.11
C LEU A 171 0.84 15.60 -9.30
N VAL A 172 1.42 14.64 -10.01
CA VAL A 172 2.79 14.71 -10.51
C VAL A 172 2.72 14.82 -12.02
N MET A 173 3.20 15.92 -12.57
CA MET A 173 3.43 16.04 -14.00
C MET A 173 4.80 15.45 -14.30
N ASP A 174 4.84 14.42 -15.13
CA ASP A 174 6.10 13.81 -15.59
C ASP A 174 6.45 14.39 -16.97
N PRO A 175 7.45 15.26 -17.04
CA PRO A 175 7.89 15.86 -18.30
C PRO A 175 8.94 15.01 -19.03
N GLY A 176 9.03 13.71 -18.74
CA GLY A 176 10.08 12.81 -19.20
C GLY A 176 11.18 12.58 -18.16
N TYR A 177 10.81 12.41 -16.90
CA TYR A 177 11.80 12.08 -15.86
C TYR A 177 12.54 10.78 -16.17
N SER A 178 13.82 10.74 -15.78
CA SER A 178 14.53 9.45 -15.78
C SER A 178 13.80 8.43 -14.88
N PRO A 179 13.85 7.13 -15.21
CA PRO A 179 13.23 6.10 -14.38
C PRO A 179 13.66 6.15 -12.90
N ALA A 180 14.90 6.55 -12.64
CA ALA A 180 15.43 6.72 -11.29
C ALA A 180 14.74 7.87 -10.55
N ASN A 181 14.55 9.03 -11.18
CA ASN A 181 13.88 10.17 -10.57
C ASN A 181 12.40 9.89 -10.32
N ARG A 182 11.71 9.29 -11.29
CA ARG A 182 10.31 8.88 -11.14
C ARG A 182 10.13 7.93 -9.96
N LYS A 183 10.99 6.92 -9.85
CA LYS A 183 10.98 5.97 -8.74
C LYS A 183 11.15 6.66 -7.37
N VAL A 184 12.06 7.64 -7.26
CA VAL A 184 12.25 8.40 -6.00
C VAL A 184 10.99 9.17 -5.61
N ILE A 185 10.29 9.79 -6.58
CA ILE A 185 9.04 10.52 -6.32
C ILE A 185 7.96 9.55 -5.82
N GLU A 186 7.79 8.42 -6.48
CA GLU A 186 6.81 7.39 -6.11
C GLU A 186 7.10 6.79 -4.73
N GLU A 187 8.37 6.47 -4.45
CA GLU A 187 8.79 5.92 -3.14
C GLU A 187 8.57 6.94 -2.00
N ASN A 188 8.93 8.20 -2.20
CA ASN A 188 8.70 9.25 -1.21
C ASN A 188 7.20 9.49 -0.97
N ALA A 189 6.39 9.50 -2.02
CA ALA A 189 4.95 9.62 -1.90
C ALA A 189 4.36 8.44 -1.11
N LYS A 190 4.82 7.22 -1.38
CA LYS A 190 4.42 6.01 -0.65
C LYS A 190 4.81 6.05 0.83
N ILE A 191 6.05 6.43 1.15
CA ILE A 191 6.55 6.57 2.53
C ILE A 191 5.73 7.61 3.30
N LEU A 192 5.33 8.70 2.65
CA LEU A 192 4.55 9.78 3.25
C LEU A 192 3.04 9.53 3.20
N ASN A 193 2.59 8.41 2.65
CA ASN A 193 1.18 8.09 2.43
C ASN A 193 0.43 9.20 1.67
N ILE A 194 1.03 9.69 0.58
CA ILE A 194 0.43 10.68 -0.31
C ILE A 194 -0.10 9.95 -1.55
N PRO A 195 -1.42 9.91 -1.81
CA PRO A 195 -1.99 9.25 -2.97
C PRO A 195 -1.79 10.12 -4.23
N ILE A 196 -0.65 9.95 -4.90
CA ILE A 196 -0.32 10.70 -6.11
C ILE A 196 -1.00 10.11 -7.35
N THR A 197 -1.31 10.99 -8.30
CA THR A 197 -1.66 10.64 -9.68
C THR A 197 -0.58 11.22 -10.58
N ILE A 198 0.07 10.37 -11.36
CA ILE A 198 1.11 10.78 -12.31
C ILE A 198 0.47 10.87 -13.69
N PHE A 199 0.74 11.95 -14.40
CA PHE A 199 0.40 12.10 -15.81
C PHE A 199 1.64 12.54 -16.60
N GLU A 200 1.80 11.97 -17.76
CA GLU A 200 2.88 12.26 -18.68
C GLU A 200 2.57 13.54 -19.47
N SER A 201 3.57 14.32 -19.75
CA SER A 201 3.46 15.57 -20.51
C SER A 201 4.62 15.66 -21.50
N ASP A 202 4.30 16.07 -22.72
CA ASP A 202 5.21 16.36 -23.81
C ASP A 202 5.73 17.81 -23.81
N ILE A 203 5.68 18.48 -22.65
CA ILE A 203 5.99 19.90 -22.54
C ILE A 203 7.42 20.23 -23.02
N PHE A 204 8.36 19.31 -22.89
CA PHE A 204 9.72 19.50 -23.38
C PHE A 204 9.83 19.26 -24.89
N ASP A 205 8.97 18.44 -25.47
CA ASP A 205 8.95 18.21 -26.94
C ASP A 205 8.40 19.44 -27.69
N SER A 206 7.68 20.29 -26.97
CA SER A 206 7.07 21.51 -27.52
C SER A 206 7.96 22.75 -27.43
N VAL A 207 9.13 22.65 -26.79
CA VAL A 207 10.04 23.80 -26.51
C VAL A 207 11.31 23.78 -27.37
N TYR A 208 11.51 22.71 -28.19
CA TYR A 208 12.66 22.58 -29.09
C TYR A 208 12.18 22.45 -30.56
#